data_b0e5e4fd55566b9751d8077606a36498
#
_entry.id   b0e5e4fd55566b9751d8077606a36498
#
_cell.length_a   1.000
_cell.length_b   1.000
_cell.length_c   1.000
_cell.angle_alpha   90.00
_cell.angle_beta   90.00
_cell.angle_gamma   90.00
#
_symmetry.space_group_name_H-M   'P 1'
#
loop_
_entity.id
_entity.type
_entity.pdbx_description
1 polymer ?
#
loop_
_entity_poly.entity_id
_entity_poly.type
_entity_poly.pdbx_seq_one_letter_code
_entity_poly.pdbx_strand_id
1 'polypeptide(L)'
;THCDYDWTKSDLNLNEYLVGLDNQRIITYDNSFNTLQMYSRYRIMFPNSITKGFKVSGNYIITILNNNQEVVFSRKFILYEELVNVPMLVKNPRDVRDLYSKHNLEFYVKPANIALQNPVQNVKIVLLKNDIWHTAIMNIKPMYTLGTDLYYKYDKETQFWAGNEFLYFEN
;
A
#
# COMPACT_ATOMS: atom_id res chain seq x y z
N THR A 1 -2.10 1.37 -14.27
CA THR A 1 -3.53 1.24 -13.93
C THR A 1 -3.74 1.69 -12.50
N HIS A 2 -4.75 2.53 -12.24
CA HIS A 2 -5.23 2.90 -10.91
C HIS A 2 -6.17 1.80 -10.37
N CYS A 3 -6.10 1.53 -9.08
CA CYS A 3 -6.88 0.51 -8.38
C CYS A 3 -7.48 1.06 -7.09
N ASP A 4 -8.57 0.43 -6.64
CA ASP A 4 -9.17 0.66 -5.35
C ASP A 4 -8.31 0.07 -4.20
N TYR A 5 -8.75 0.26 -2.96
CA TYR A 5 -8.02 -0.16 -1.77
C TYR A 5 -7.74 -1.68 -1.71
N ASP A 6 -8.54 -2.50 -2.38
CA ASP A 6 -8.42 -3.96 -2.45
C ASP A 6 -7.68 -4.46 -3.71
N TRP A 7 -7.09 -3.55 -4.48
CA TRP A 7 -6.38 -3.80 -5.74
C TRP A 7 -7.28 -4.18 -6.92
N THR A 8 -8.58 -4.06 -6.81
CA THR A 8 -9.45 -4.12 -7.98
C THR A 8 -9.25 -2.88 -8.85
N LYS A 9 -9.35 -3.03 -10.16
CA LYS A 9 -9.23 -1.89 -11.06
C LYS A 9 -10.35 -0.90 -10.77
N SER A 10 -10.00 0.37 -10.58
CA SER A 10 -11.00 1.43 -10.37
C SER A 10 -11.76 1.76 -11.66
N ASP A 11 -12.92 2.37 -11.50
CA ASP A 11 -13.75 2.84 -12.63
C ASP A 11 -13.23 4.13 -13.27
N LEU A 12 -12.13 4.70 -12.76
CA LEU A 12 -11.56 5.94 -13.28
C LEU A 12 -10.98 5.74 -14.67
N ASN A 13 -11.28 6.67 -15.57
CA ASN A 13 -10.64 6.76 -16.87
C ASN A 13 -9.20 7.26 -16.73
N LEU A 14 -8.35 6.95 -17.72
CA LEU A 14 -6.94 7.34 -17.71
C LEU A 14 -6.72 8.83 -17.39
N ASN A 15 -7.48 9.70 -18.03
CA ASN A 15 -7.34 11.15 -17.88
C ASN A 15 -7.78 11.68 -16.50
N GLU A 16 -8.47 10.88 -15.69
CA GLU A 16 -8.91 11.27 -14.36
C GLU A 16 -7.80 11.04 -13.32
N TYR A 17 -6.96 10.01 -13.47
CA TYR A 17 -5.90 9.70 -12.51
C TYR A 17 -4.47 9.99 -13.01
N LEU A 18 -4.27 10.19 -14.33
CA LEU A 18 -2.96 10.39 -14.92
C LEU A 18 -2.90 11.65 -15.80
N VAL A 19 -1.73 12.27 -15.87
CA VAL A 19 -1.41 13.33 -16.83
C VAL A 19 -0.46 12.76 -17.87
N GLY A 20 -0.89 12.66 -19.13
CA GLY A 20 -0.13 12.09 -20.25
C GLY A 20 -0.59 10.69 -20.60
N LEU A 21 0.33 9.84 -21.02
CA LEU A 21 0.06 8.47 -21.47
C LEU A 21 0.51 7.45 -20.44
N ASP A 22 -0.18 6.33 -20.38
CA ASP A 22 0.12 5.20 -19.47
C ASP A 22 0.99 4.12 -20.12
N ASN A 23 1.10 4.12 -21.46
CA ASN A 23 1.90 3.15 -22.20
C ASN A 23 3.13 3.82 -22.81
N GLN A 24 4.30 3.33 -22.43
CA GLN A 24 5.56 3.83 -22.97
C GLN A 24 6.63 2.74 -22.99
N ARG A 25 7.53 2.85 -23.96
CA ARG A 25 8.66 1.94 -24.09
C ARG A 25 9.77 2.32 -23.12
N ILE A 26 10.33 1.33 -22.42
CA ILE A 26 11.54 1.51 -21.62
C ILE A 26 12.74 1.47 -22.55
N ILE A 27 13.39 2.62 -22.74
CA ILE A 27 14.54 2.78 -23.65
C ILE A 27 15.87 2.89 -22.89
N THR A 28 15.82 3.17 -21.59
CA THR A 28 17.03 3.31 -20.77
C THR A 28 17.36 1.96 -20.15
N TYR A 29 18.50 1.40 -20.57
CA TYR A 29 19.01 0.15 -19.98
C TYR A 29 20.53 0.12 -20.01
N ASP A 30 21.09 -0.61 -19.07
CA ASP A 30 22.51 -0.90 -18.96
C ASP A 30 22.72 -2.41 -19.00
N ASN A 31 23.70 -2.88 -19.77
CA ASN A 31 24.08 -4.29 -19.76
C ASN A 31 25.19 -4.53 -18.71
N SER A 32 25.14 -5.69 -18.06
CA SER A 32 26.21 -6.13 -17.20
C SER A 32 27.51 -6.34 -18.02
N PHE A 33 28.64 -6.06 -17.39
CA PHE A 33 29.96 -6.30 -17.97
C PHE A 33 30.79 -7.16 -17.05
N ASN A 34 31.44 -8.17 -17.61
CA ASN A 34 32.35 -9.09 -16.90
C ASN A 34 31.71 -9.81 -15.69
N THR A 35 30.46 -10.22 -15.82
CA THR A 35 29.71 -10.98 -14.79
C THR A 35 29.54 -12.42 -15.21
N LEU A 36 29.48 -13.37 -14.23
CA LEU A 36 29.27 -14.80 -14.47
C LEU A 36 27.98 -15.08 -15.22
N GLN A 37 26.92 -14.32 -14.93
CA GLN A 37 25.66 -14.35 -15.64
C GLN A 37 25.36 -12.95 -16.18
N MET A 38 25.21 -12.84 -17.48
CA MET A 38 24.87 -11.58 -18.12
C MET A 38 23.42 -11.19 -17.82
N TYR A 39 23.21 -9.91 -17.52
CA TYR A 39 21.88 -9.34 -17.31
C TYR A 39 21.80 -7.93 -17.87
N SER A 40 20.58 -7.45 -18.14
CA SER A 40 20.29 -6.08 -18.49
C SER A 40 19.42 -5.43 -17.44
N ARG A 41 19.81 -4.24 -16.99
CA ARG A 41 19.08 -3.45 -16.02
C ARG A 41 18.31 -2.34 -16.73
N TYR A 42 16.99 -2.46 -16.75
CA TYR A 42 16.10 -1.44 -17.29
C TYR A 42 15.73 -0.43 -16.22
N ARG A 43 15.60 0.85 -16.60
CA ARG A 43 15.17 1.94 -15.72
C ARG A 43 14.06 2.73 -16.37
N ILE A 44 13.07 3.06 -15.55
CA ILE A 44 12.05 4.03 -15.88
C ILE A 44 11.74 4.84 -14.62
N MET A 45 11.57 6.15 -14.76
CA MET A 45 11.19 7.04 -13.67
C MET A 45 9.87 7.72 -14.01
N PHE A 46 9.09 7.96 -12.99
CA PHE A 46 7.88 8.76 -13.05
C PHE A 46 7.96 9.90 -12.03
N PRO A 47 7.49 11.12 -12.38
CA PRO A 47 6.99 11.53 -13.70
C PRO A 47 8.10 11.66 -14.74
N ASN A 48 7.73 11.64 -16.03
CA ASN A 48 8.63 11.86 -17.17
C ASN A 48 7.91 12.60 -18.31
N SER A 49 8.55 12.74 -19.47
CA SER A 49 7.97 13.47 -20.62
C SER A 49 6.69 12.87 -21.18
N ILE A 50 6.46 11.56 -21.00
CA ILE A 50 5.29 10.82 -21.51
C ILE A 50 4.22 10.74 -20.42
N THR A 51 4.55 10.21 -19.25
CA THR A 51 3.71 10.19 -18.08
C THR A 51 4.09 11.37 -17.18
N LYS A 52 3.39 12.49 -17.33
CA LYS A 52 3.78 13.78 -16.73
C LYS A 52 3.44 13.91 -15.25
N GLY A 53 2.54 13.06 -14.75
CA GLY A 53 2.15 13.08 -13.34
C GLY A 53 0.93 12.24 -13.01
N PHE A 54 0.67 12.14 -11.73
CA PHE A 54 -0.52 11.50 -11.16
C PHE A 54 -1.44 12.57 -10.59
N LYS A 55 -2.75 12.42 -10.79
CA LYS A 55 -3.77 13.36 -10.33
C LYS A 55 -4.46 12.90 -9.05
N VAL A 56 -4.45 11.61 -8.80
CA VAL A 56 -5.16 10.96 -7.70
C VAL A 56 -4.19 10.09 -6.94
N SER A 57 -4.22 10.15 -5.62
CA SER A 57 -3.56 9.18 -4.74
C SER A 57 -4.31 7.86 -4.75
N GLY A 58 -3.67 6.78 -4.34
CA GLY A 58 -4.26 5.45 -4.26
C GLY A 58 -3.32 4.35 -4.69
N ASN A 59 -3.89 3.20 -4.98
CA ASN A 59 -3.17 2.01 -5.39
C ASN A 59 -2.96 2.01 -6.90
N TYR A 60 -1.75 1.64 -7.32
CA TYR A 60 -1.36 1.59 -8.72
C TYR A 60 -0.67 0.28 -9.07
N ILE A 61 -0.94 -0.25 -10.25
CA ILE A 61 -0.24 -1.40 -10.80
C ILE A 61 0.51 -0.97 -12.06
N ILE A 62 1.83 -1.18 -12.05
CA ILE A 62 2.67 -1.12 -13.25
C ILE A 62 2.74 -2.52 -13.84
N THR A 63 2.43 -2.65 -15.12
CA THR A 63 2.54 -3.90 -15.86
C THR A 63 3.64 -3.76 -16.90
N ILE A 64 4.59 -4.66 -16.90
CA ILE A 64 5.67 -4.72 -17.89
C ILE A 64 5.31 -5.75 -18.93
N LEU A 65 5.34 -5.32 -20.19
CA LEU A 65 5.02 -6.13 -21.35
C LEU A 65 6.29 -6.37 -22.18
N ASN A 66 6.35 -7.51 -22.84
CA ASN A 66 7.36 -7.77 -23.87
C ASN A 66 6.97 -7.12 -25.21
N ASN A 67 7.80 -7.30 -26.23
CA ASN A 67 7.53 -6.75 -27.57
C ASN A 67 6.26 -7.34 -28.21
N ASN A 68 5.82 -8.51 -27.79
CA ASN A 68 4.60 -9.18 -28.27
C ASN A 68 3.35 -8.76 -27.49
N GLN A 69 3.45 -7.75 -26.60
CA GLN A 69 2.36 -7.30 -25.70
C GLN A 69 1.95 -8.35 -24.65
N GLU A 70 2.79 -9.33 -24.37
CA GLU A 70 2.54 -10.30 -23.30
C GLU A 70 3.08 -9.78 -21.97
N VAL A 71 2.34 -10.05 -20.89
CA VAL A 71 2.73 -9.63 -19.54
C VAL A 71 3.94 -10.43 -19.07
N VAL A 72 5.04 -9.74 -18.79
CA VAL A 72 6.24 -10.33 -18.20
C VAL A 72 6.11 -10.36 -16.68
N PHE A 73 5.76 -9.24 -16.07
CA PHE A 73 5.43 -9.12 -14.65
C PHE A 73 4.69 -7.82 -14.37
N SER A 74 4.15 -7.73 -13.16
CA SER A 74 3.56 -6.50 -12.63
C SER A 74 4.14 -6.15 -11.27
N ARG A 75 4.03 -4.87 -10.88
CA ARG A 75 4.40 -4.37 -9.56
C ARG A 75 3.32 -3.44 -9.04
N LYS A 76 3.01 -3.62 -7.78
CA LYS A 76 2.11 -2.78 -7.01
C LYS A 76 2.90 -1.64 -6.38
N PHE A 77 2.36 -0.43 -6.38
CA PHE A 77 2.86 0.69 -5.61
C PHE A 77 1.71 1.56 -5.12
N ILE A 78 1.94 2.30 -4.08
CA ILE A 78 0.95 3.19 -3.46
C ILE A 78 1.44 4.63 -3.60
N LEU A 79 0.57 5.49 -4.11
CA LEU A 79 0.75 6.93 -4.06
C LEU A 79 -0.14 7.47 -2.94
N TYR A 80 0.44 8.03 -1.90
CA TYR A 80 -0.31 8.48 -0.73
C TYR A 80 -0.22 9.99 -0.51
N GLU A 81 -1.18 10.51 0.22
CA GLU A 81 -1.24 11.87 0.71
C GLU A 81 -1.37 11.86 2.24
N GLU A 82 -0.67 12.76 2.91
CA GLU A 82 -0.73 12.87 4.38
C GLU A 82 -1.98 13.66 4.84
N LEU A 83 -3.15 13.07 4.62
CA LEU A 83 -4.43 13.68 4.98
C LEU A 83 -4.91 13.30 6.39
N VAL A 84 -4.33 12.24 6.95
CA VAL A 84 -4.67 11.71 8.26
C VAL A 84 -3.40 11.36 9.04
N ASN A 85 -3.48 11.45 10.36
CA ASN A 85 -2.45 10.93 11.25
C ASN A 85 -2.94 9.61 11.85
N VAL A 86 -2.08 8.57 11.85
CA VAL A 86 -2.42 7.23 12.33
C VAL A 86 -1.43 6.78 13.40
N PRO A 87 -1.51 7.33 14.63
CA PRO A 87 -0.73 6.81 15.74
C PRO A 87 -1.06 5.36 16.02
N MET A 88 -0.02 4.54 16.13
CA MET A 88 -0.13 3.09 16.32
C MET A 88 0.72 2.63 17.50
N LEU A 89 0.21 1.64 18.21
CA LEU A 89 0.89 1.00 19.31
C LEU A 89 0.82 -0.52 19.14
N VAL A 90 1.99 -1.16 19.14
CA VAL A 90 2.12 -2.61 19.17
C VAL A 90 2.15 -3.08 20.62
N LYS A 91 1.29 -4.02 20.97
CA LYS A 91 1.13 -4.58 22.31
C LYS A 91 1.15 -6.10 22.30
N ASN A 92 1.40 -6.68 23.47
CA ASN A 92 1.10 -8.09 23.65
C ASN A 92 -0.42 -8.29 23.70
N PRO A 93 -0.92 -9.40 23.16
CA PRO A 93 -2.32 -9.81 23.31
C PRO A 93 -2.71 -9.94 24.78
N ARG A 94 -3.98 -9.71 25.10
CA ARG A 94 -4.51 -9.94 26.44
C ARG A 94 -4.75 -11.43 26.75
N ASP A 95 -5.02 -12.22 25.71
CA ASP A 95 -5.19 -13.66 25.85
C ASP A 95 -3.81 -14.31 26.15
N VAL A 96 -3.71 -14.99 27.29
CA VAL A 96 -2.48 -15.65 27.73
C VAL A 96 -1.97 -16.69 26.73
N ARG A 97 -2.87 -17.32 25.96
CA ARG A 97 -2.50 -18.30 24.94
C ARG A 97 -1.72 -17.70 23.77
N ASP A 98 -1.98 -16.43 23.49
CA ASP A 98 -1.39 -15.70 22.37
C ASP A 98 -0.22 -14.79 22.79
N LEU A 99 0.01 -14.63 24.12
CA LEU A 99 0.93 -13.65 24.70
C LEU A 99 2.34 -13.67 24.13
N TYR A 100 2.87 -14.88 23.81
CA TYR A 100 4.22 -15.07 23.29
C TYR A 100 4.27 -15.41 21.80
N SER A 101 3.11 -15.50 21.15
CA SER A 101 3.03 -15.96 19.76
C SER A 101 2.47 -14.90 18.79
N LYS A 102 1.84 -13.84 19.32
CA LYS A 102 1.23 -12.80 18.50
C LYS A 102 1.54 -11.40 19.02
N HIS A 103 1.37 -10.43 18.13
CA HIS A 103 1.33 -9.02 18.45
C HIS A 103 -0.06 -8.46 18.17
N ASN A 104 -0.54 -7.58 19.03
CA ASN A 104 -1.80 -6.86 18.85
C ASN A 104 -1.53 -5.40 18.50
N LEU A 105 -2.28 -4.86 17.54
CA LEU A 105 -2.19 -3.46 17.13
C LEU A 105 -3.37 -2.67 17.71
N GLU A 106 -3.07 -1.58 18.40
CA GLU A 106 -4.04 -0.54 18.71
C GLU A 106 -3.67 0.71 17.93
N PHE A 107 -4.61 1.30 17.23
CA PHE A 107 -4.37 2.52 16.46
C PHE A 107 -5.64 3.36 16.38
N TYR A 108 -5.47 4.59 15.96
CA TYR A 108 -6.58 5.49 15.70
C TYR A 108 -6.27 6.37 14.48
N VAL A 109 -7.31 6.70 13.74
CA VAL A 109 -7.22 7.57 12.56
C VAL A 109 -7.71 8.95 12.97
N LYS A 110 -6.82 9.93 12.89
CA LYS A 110 -7.11 11.35 13.15
C LYS A 110 -7.07 12.12 11.85
N PRO A 111 -8.20 12.70 11.39
CA PRO A 111 -8.18 13.63 10.27
C PRO A 111 -7.28 14.83 10.59
N ALA A 112 -6.37 15.16 9.67
CA ALA A 112 -5.52 16.33 9.82
C ALA A 112 -6.01 17.50 8.94
N ASN A 113 -6.11 17.26 7.63
CA ASN A 113 -6.43 18.29 6.64
C ASN A 113 -7.65 17.94 5.79
N ILE A 114 -8.46 16.99 6.23
CA ILE A 114 -9.64 16.51 5.51
C ILE A 114 -10.81 16.31 6.48
N ALA A 115 -12.02 16.66 6.03
CA ALA A 115 -13.26 16.28 6.71
C ALA A 115 -13.74 14.93 6.19
N LEU A 116 -13.69 13.91 7.03
CA LEU A 116 -14.17 12.57 6.67
C LEU A 116 -15.70 12.53 6.74
N GLN A 117 -16.33 12.34 5.60
CA GLN A 117 -17.78 12.15 5.51
C GLN A 117 -18.14 10.68 5.74
N ASN A 118 -19.11 10.41 6.63
CA ASN A 118 -19.53 9.07 7.01
C ASN A 118 -18.34 8.12 7.28
N PRO A 119 -17.40 8.49 8.18
CA PRO A 119 -16.10 7.85 8.27
C PRO A 119 -16.18 6.36 8.61
N VAL A 120 -17.17 5.92 9.37
CA VAL A 120 -17.40 4.49 9.70
C VAL A 120 -17.64 3.65 8.45
N GLN A 121 -18.23 4.22 7.41
CA GLN A 121 -18.57 3.53 6.17
C GLN A 121 -17.49 3.71 5.10
N ASN A 122 -16.97 4.94 4.98
CA ASN A 122 -16.11 5.34 3.87
C ASN A 122 -14.62 5.09 4.12
N VAL A 123 -14.16 5.13 5.39
CA VAL A 123 -12.77 4.83 5.70
C VAL A 123 -12.54 3.32 5.63
N LYS A 124 -11.60 2.91 4.78
CA LYS A 124 -11.17 1.52 4.61
C LYS A 124 -9.78 1.38 5.22
N ILE A 125 -9.63 0.42 6.10
CA ILE A 125 -8.35 0.12 6.74
C ILE A 125 -7.77 -1.16 6.14
N VAL A 126 -6.49 -1.11 5.85
CA VAL A 126 -5.68 -2.27 5.48
C VAL A 126 -4.47 -2.29 6.42
N LEU A 127 -4.33 -3.35 7.18
CA LEU A 127 -3.16 -3.58 8.03
C LEU A 127 -2.26 -4.60 7.37
N LEU A 128 -0.99 -4.24 7.23
CA LEU A 128 0.05 -5.10 6.67
C LEU A 128 1.10 -5.40 7.74
N LYS A 129 1.60 -6.61 7.76
CA LYS A 129 2.83 -6.98 8.45
C LYS A 129 3.92 -7.13 7.39
N ASN A 130 5.00 -6.33 7.50
CA ASN A 130 6.18 -6.42 6.62
C ASN A 130 5.82 -6.31 5.12
N ASP A 131 4.86 -5.45 4.77
CA ASP A 131 4.35 -5.25 3.41
C ASP A 131 3.80 -6.53 2.73
N ILE A 132 3.45 -7.53 3.52
CA ILE A 132 2.95 -8.82 3.02
C ILE A 132 1.44 -8.76 2.82
N TRP A 133 1.00 -8.64 1.59
CA TRP A 133 -0.40 -8.49 1.22
C TRP A 133 -1.27 -9.74 1.44
N HIS A 134 -0.71 -10.94 1.35
CA HIS A 134 -1.51 -12.17 1.53
C HIS A 134 -1.96 -12.40 2.98
N THR A 135 -1.32 -11.74 3.94
CA THR A 135 -1.72 -11.74 5.36
C THR A 135 -2.38 -10.44 5.79
N ALA A 136 -2.76 -9.59 4.83
CA ALA A 136 -3.39 -8.32 5.12
C ALA A 136 -4.71 -8.50 5.88
N ILE A 137 -4.91 -7.71 6.92
CA ILE A 137 -6.17 -7.63 7.63
C ILE A 137 -6.93 -6.42 7.05
N MET A 138 -8.11 -6.69 6.50
CA MET A 138 -8.91 -5.69 5.79
C MET A 138 -10.31 -5.55 6.38
N ASN A 139 -10.99 -4.48 5.98
CA ASN A 139 -12.40 -4.24 6.31
C ASN A 139 -12.72 -4.12 7.80
N ILE A 140 -11.72 -3.81 8.64
CA ILE A 140 -11.94 -3.54 10.05
C ILE A 140 -12.73 -2.23 10.17
N LYS A 141 -13.81 -2.27 10.92
CA LYS A 141 -14.58 -1.07 11.28
C LYS A 141 -14.00 -0.44 12.55
N PRO A 142 -14.16 0.87 12.78
CA PRO A 142 -13.77 1.44 14.05
C PRO A 142 -14.61 0.83 15.18
N MET A 143 -13.98 0.55 16.33
CA MET A 143 -14.67 0.04 17.52
C MET A 143 -15.59 1.13 18.09
N TYR A 144 -15.12 2.37 18.06
CA TYR A 144 -15.90 3.56 18.42
C TYR A 144 -15.31 4.81 17.78
N THR A 145 -16.07 5.89 17.82
CA THR A 145 -15.65 7.21 17.36
C THR A 145 -15.69 8.19 18.51
N LEU A 146 -14.75 9.12 18.54
CA LEU A 146 -14.74 10.22 19.48
C LEU A 146 -14.50 11.53 18.72
N GLY A 147 -15.55 12.34 18.58
CA GLY A 147 -15.52 13.46 17.64
C GLY A 147 -15.30 12.97 16.20
N THR A 148 -14.21 13.42 15.60
CA THR A 148 -13.79 13.03 14.24
C THR A 148 -12.86 11.83 14.22
N ASP A 149 -12.34 11.40 15.36
CA ASP A 149 -11.33 10.35 15.46
C ASP A 149 -11.96 8.96 15.45
N LEU A 150 -11.34 8.03 14.75
CA LEU A 150 -11.76 6.63 14.66
C LEU A 150 -10.80 5.77 15.48
N TYR A 151 -11.34 4.99 16.41
CA TYR A 151 -10.55 4.16 17.33
C TYR A 151 -10.65 2.68 17.01
N TYR A 152 -9.50 2.01 16.91
CA TYR A 152 -9.34 0.59 16.60
C TYR A 152 -8.54 -0.06 17.73
N LYS A 153 -9.25 -0.46 18.80
CA LYS A 153 -8.66 -1.06 20.00
C LYS A 153 -9.14 -2.50 20.21
N TYR A 154 -9.00 -3.29 19.18
CA TYR A 154 -9.40 -4.68 19.18
C TYR A 154 -8.37 -5.58 19.86
N ASP A 155 -8.83 -6.68 20.45
CA ASP A 155 -7.96 -7.67 21.08
C ASP A 155 -7.62 -8.87 20.15
N LYS A 156 -8.41 -9.10 19.09
CA LYS A 156 -8.22 -10.26 18.20
C LYS A 156 -8.15 -9.88 16.73
N GLU A 157 -8.96 -8.93 16.30
CA GLU A 157 -9.17 -8.57 14.90
C GLU A 157 -7.93 -7.89 14.28
N THR A 158 -7.05 -7.34 15.12
CA THR A 158 -5.84 -6.62 14.73
C THR A 158 -4.56 -7.35 15.14
N GLN A 159 -4.64 -8.68 15.30
CA GLN A 159 -3.48 -9.49 15.68
C GLN A 159 -2.73 -10.04 14.48
N PHE A 160 -1.41 -10.05 14.59
CA PHE A 160 -0.49 -10.74 13.70
C PHE A 160 0.35 -11.75 14.46
N TRP A 161 0.71 -12.85 13.80
CA TRP A 161 1.70 -13.77 14.31
C TRP A 161 3.03 -13.03 14.54
N ALA A 162 3.60 -13.19 15.72
CA ALA A 162 4.94 -12.70 16.01
C ALA A 162 5.96 -13.49 15.15
N GLY A 163 7.03 -12.82 14.77
CA GLY A 163 8.13 -13.41 14.02
C GLY A 163 9.33 -12.49 14.12
N ASN A 164 10.50 -13.05 13.94
CA ASN A 164 11.78 -12.34 13.97
C ASN A 164 12.32 -12.11 12.56
N GLU A 165 11.43 -11.86 11.59
CA GLU A 165 11.85 -11.62 10.20
C GLU A 165 12.71 -10.36 10.08
N PHE A 166 12.47 -9.38 10.98
CA PHE A 166 13.27 -8.16 11.06
C PHE A 166 13.71 -7.92 12.50
N LEU A 167 15.00 -7.70 12.68
CA LEU A 167 15.60 -7.29 13.96
C LEU A 167 15.56 -5.77 14.15
N TYR A 168 14.93 -5.04 13.23
CA TYR A 168 15.02 -3.61 13.13
C TYR A 168 13.65 -2.98 12.85
N PHE A 169 13.33 -1.91 13.59
CA PHE A 169 12.17 -1.07 13.37
C PHE A 169 12.61 0.31 12.88
N GLU A 170 12.09 0.75 11.76
CA GLU A 170 12.08 2.17 11.37
C GLU A 170 10.68 2.74 11.56
N ASN A 171 10.62 3.93 12.18
CA ASN A 171 9.42 4.75 12.25
C ASN A 171 9.32 5.60 11.00
#